data_9f70824f205e552e2a5b21572ea87016
#
_entry.id   9f70824f205e552e2a5b21572ea87016
#
_cell.length_a   1.000
_cell.length_b   1.000
_cell.length_c   1.000
_cell.angle_alpha   90.00
_cell.angle_beta   90.00
_cell.angle_gamma   90.00
#
_symmetry.space_group_name_H-M   'P 1'
#
loop_
_entity.id
_entity.type
_entity.pdbx_description
1 polymer ?
#
loop_
_entity_poly.entity_id
_entity_poly.type
_entity_poly.pdbx_seq_one_letter_code
_entity_poly.pdbx_strand_id
1 'polypeptide(L)'
;MSTQPTTPDTVSVQATPAPVAPAANAPSLAKPFKLSRRFDRTGRLLGDSAMERLAGARVVVFGLGGVGSYAAEGLVRSGIGHLTLVDHDDVCVTNTNRQLHATVRGVGKPKAELMGQRCREINPDAKVEAVREFYRAEVAEQMLQAGQYDFVVDAIDNVKAKLHLLHRCVTLGVPVVSSMGAAGRLDPTAIRVEDLSETHMDPFAKDIRKLLKRKYGVETDRHTGITAVYSIEQRRLPVSLRYDDATDGFLCVCPQDNEFHTCDHRTQIDGSAVFVTSAFGMNAAGVVVRRLASAR
;
A
#
# COMPACT_ATOMS: atom_id res chain seq x y z
N MET A 1 57.89 47.26 18.17
CA MET A 1 56.60 46.57 18.38
C MET A 1 56.59 45.33 17.51
N SER A 2 56.86 44.24 18.15
CA SER A 2 57.05 42.94 17.47
C SER A 2 55.70 42.15 17.49
N THR A 3 55.21 41.80 16.34
CA THR A 3 54.03 40.91 16.19
C THR A 3 54.51 39.52 15.85
N GLN A 4 54.27 38.56 16.77
CA GLN A 4 54.49 37.15 16.54
C GLN A 4 53.31 36.54 15.73
N PRO A 5 53.55 35.52 14.87
CA PRO A 5 52.52 34.81 14.16
C PRO A 5 51.95 33.68 15.04
N THR A 6 50.62 33.58 15.05
CA THR A 6 49.85 32.51 15.68
C THR A 6 49.89 31.25 14.81
N THR A 7 50.24 30.12 15.40
CA THR A 7 50.17 28.77 14.82
C THR A 7 48.73 28.28 14.73
N PRO A 8 48.32 27.53 13.67
CA PRO A 8 46.99 26.94 13.59
C PRO A 8 46.90 25.66 14.42
N ASP A 9 45.75 25.50 15.09
CA ASP A 9 45.38 24.35 15.90
C ASP A 9 45.29 23.08 15.06
N THR A 10 45.98 22.03 15.51
CA THR A 10 45.90 20.68 15.00
C THR A 10 44.57 20.01 15.44
N VAL A 11 43.67 19.81 14.48
CA VAL A 11 42.47 19.00 14.69
C VAL A 11 42.89 17.54 14.80
N SER A 12 42.72 16.96 16.01
CA SER A 12 42.91 15.54 16.25
C SER A 12 41.78 14.74 15.59
N VAL A 13 42.10 13.95 14.57
CA VAL A 13 41.22 12.98 13.95
C VAL A 13 41.11 11.77 14.92
N GLN A 14 39.91 11.61 15.50
CA GLN A 14 39.62 10.42 16.33
C GLN A 14 39.51 9.20 15.43
N ALA A 15 40.27 8.16 15.76
CA ALA A 15 40.26 6.89 15.06
C ALA A 15 38.91 6.20 15.21
N THR A 16 38.34 5.78 14.06
CA THR A 16 37.14 4.95 13.98
C THR A 16 37.40 3.60 14.65
N PRO A 17 36.52 3.11 15.55
CA PRO A 17 36.70 1.81 16.16
C PRO A 17 36.59 0.68 15.10
N ALA A 18 37.49 -0.31 15.21
CA ALA A 18 37.51 -1.47 14.33
C ALA A 18 36.19 -2.26 14.44
N PRO A 19 35.75 -2.92 13.34
CA PRO A 19 34.53 -3.72 13.37
C PRO A 19 34.70 -4.90 14.32
N VAL A 20 33.76 -5.04 15.28
CA VAL A 20 33.66 -6.18 16.18
C VAL A 20 33.28 -7.41 15.38
N ALA A 21 34.10 -8.45 15.42
CA ALA A 21 33.82 -9.72 14.77
C ALA A 21 32.55 -10.36 15.38
N PRO A 22 31.66 -10.94 14.53
CA PRO A 22 30.46 -11.61 15.05
C PRO A 22 30.85 -12.85 15.82
N ALA A 23 30.21 -13.02 16.99
CA ALA A 23 30.37 -14.21 17.83
C ALA A 23 29.98 -15.47 17.06
N ALA A 24 30.90 -16.41 16.97
CA ALA A 24 30.68 -17.75 16.44
C ALA A 24 29.86 -18.57 17.42
N ASN A 25 28.80 -19.24 16.92
CA ASN A 25 28.09 -20.42 17.41
C ASN A 25 26.61 -20.28 17.67
N ALA A 26 25.85 -20.58 16.61
CA ALA A 26 24.60 -21.35 16.70
C ALA A 26 24.50 -22.24 15.45
N PRO A 27 24.18 -23.53 15.53
CA PRO A 27 24.07 -24.40 14.36
C PRO A 27 22.76 -24.08 13.62
N SER A 28 22.83 -23.33 12.54
CA SER A 28 21.73 -23.14 11.61
C SER A 28 21.74 -24.29 10.61
N LEU A 29 20.80 -25.22 10.74
CA LEU A 29 20.49 -26.26 9.74
C LEU A 29 19.71 -25.71 8.53
N ALA A 30 19.38 -24.44 8.50
CA ALA A 30 18.72 -23.81 7.38
C ALA A 30 19.76 -23.51 6.27
N LYS A 31 19.43 -23.87 5.02
CA LYS A 31 20.24 -23.46 3.87
C LYS A 31 20.37 -21.94 3.85
N PRO A 32 21.57 -21.40 3.60
CA PRO A 32 21.76 -19.96 3.53
C PRO A 32 20.83 -19.35 2.47
N PHE A 33 20.27 -18.18 2.79
CA PHE A 33 19.44 -17.43 1.86
C PHE A 33 20.22 -17.19 0.55
N LYS A 34 19.56 -17.47 -0.59
CA LYS A 34 20.12 -17.21 -1.90
C LYS A 34 19.18 -16.28 -2.65
N LEU A 35 19.66 -15.06 -2.90
CA LEU A 35 18.92 -14.07 -3.67
C LEU A 35 18.63 -14.58 -5.10
N SER A 36 17.35 -14.56 -5.49
CA SER A 36 16.96 -14.81 -6.87
C SER A 36 17.48 -13.71 -7.80
N ARG A 37 18.00 -14.08 -8.98
CA ARG A 37 18.46 -13.11 -9.99
C ARG A 37 17.39 -12.14 -10.47
N ARG A 38 16.10 -12.46 -10.28
CA ARG A 38 14.97 -11.54 -10.53
C ARG A 38 15.10 -10.25 -9.73
N PHE A 39 15.68 -10.32 -8.55
CA PHE A 39 15.83 -9.22 -7.62
C PHE A 39 17.23 -8.64 -7.53
N ASP A 40 18.12 -8.96 -8.50
CA ASP A 40 19.53 -8.49 -8.50
C ASP A 40 19.62 -6.97 -8.30
N ARG A 41 18.79 -6.19 -9.00
CA ARG A 41 18.82 -4.73 -8.90
C ARG A 41 18.34 -4.22 -7.55
N THR A 42 17.30 -4.81 -6.99
CA THR A 42 16.79 -4.50 -5.64
C THR A 42 17.79 -4.94 -4.57
N GLY A 43 18.40 -6.12 -4.75
CA GLY A 43 19.44 -6.62 -3.86
C GLY A 43 20.69 -5.73 -3.81
N ARG A 44 21.12 -5.17 -4.94
CA ARG A 44 22.22 -4.18 -4.98
C ARG A 44 21.89 -2.88 -4.27
N LEU A 45 20.61 -2.54 -4.17
CA LEU A 45 20.14 -1.34 -3.44
C LEU A 45 19.99 -1.57 -1.94
N LEU A 46 19.50 -2.76 -1.54
CA LEU A 46 19.09 -3.03 -0.17
C LEU A 46 20.04 -3.98 0.59
N GLY A 47 20.82 -4.78 -0.12
CA GLY A 47 21.68 -5.83 0.44
C GLY A 47 20.96 -7.14 0.75
N ASP A 48 21.73 -8.24 0.89
CA ASP A 48 21.21 -9.60 1.06
C ASP A 48 20.32 -9.76 2.30
N SER A 49 20.73 -9.21 3.44
CA SER A 49 19.97 -9.31 4.69
C SER A 49 18.58 -8.65 4.62
N ALA A 50 18.46 -7.53 3.89
CA ALA A 50 17.18 -6.89 3.65
C ALA A 50 16.31 -7.74 2.70
N MET A 51 16.90 -8.30 1.66
CA MET A 51 16.21 -9.17 0.71
C MET A 51 15.71 -10.46 1.37
N GLU A 52 16.47 -11.03 2.31
CA GLU A 52 16.05 -12.18 3.10
C GLU A 52 14.84 -11.85 3.97
N ARG A 53 14.84 -10.69 4.64
CA ARG A 53 13.68 -10.22 5.41
C ARG A 53 12.45 -10.03 4.52
N LEU A 54 12.60 -9.41 3.36
CA LEU A 54 11.50 -9.23 2.41
C LEU A 54 10.96 -10.57 1.89
N ALA A 55 11.84 -11.54 1.61
CA ALA A 55 11.44 -12.88 1.18
C ALA A 55 10.69 -13.67 2.27
N GLY A 56 10.97 -13.40 3.55
CA GLY A 56 10.24 -13.97 4.69
C GLY A 56 8.98 -13.21 5.08
N ALA A 57 8.80 -11.98 4.61
CA ALA A 57 7.74 -11.09 5.05
C ALA A 57 6.36 -11.50 4.52
N ARG A 58 5.33 -11.33 5.38
CA ARG A 58 3.92 -11.60 5.11
C ARG A 58 3.15 -10.28 5.03
N VAL A 59 2.68 -9.94 3.84
CA VAL A 59 1.97 -8.69 3.60
C VAL A 59 0.58 -8.98 3.06
N VAL A 60 -0.43 -8.29 3.57
CA VAL A 60 -1.79 -8.33 3.03
C VAL A 60 -2.14 -6.99 2.38
N VAL A 61 -2.81 -7.07 1.22
CA VAL A 61 -3.36 -5.92 0.50
C VAL A 61 -4.86 -6.04 0.47
N PHE A 62 -5.56 -5.12 1.12
CA PHE A 62 -7.00 -5.00 1.09
C PHE A 62 -7.44 -3.97 0.05
N GLY A 63 -8.22 -4.42 -0.94
CA GLY A 63 -8.65 -3.64 -2.10
C GLY A 63 -7.64 -3.68 -3.23
N LEU A 64 -8.06 -4.16 -4.41
CA LEU A 64 -7.21 -4.30 -5.60
C LEU A 64 -7.70 -3.39 -6.74
N GLY A 65 -8.16 -2.20 -6.39
CA GLY A 65 -8.51 -1.14 -7.35
C GLY A 65 -7.30 -0.49 -8.00
N GLY A 66 -7.46 0.79 -8.39
CA GLY A 66 -6.40 1.57 -9.04
C GLY A 66 -5.16 1.81 -8.17
N VAL A 67 -5.26 1.72 -6.85
CA VAL A 67 -4.15 1.86 -5.91
C VAL A 67 -3.59 0.49 -5.54
N GLY A 68 -4.43 -0.41 -5.02
CA GLY A 68 -3.98 -1.67 -4.45
C GLY A 68 -3.39 -2.63 -5.48
N SER A 69 -3.84 -2.60 -6.75
CA SER A 69 -3.24 -3.42 -7.81
C SER A 69 -1.78 -3.03 -8.08
N TYR A 70 -1.46 -1.74 -8.07
CA TYR A 70 -0.08 -1.25 -8.21
C TYR A 70 0.74 -1.45 -6.93
N ALA A 71 0.12 -1.37 -5.76
CA ALA A 71 0.81 -1.72 -4.52
C ALA A 71 1.24 -3.19 -4.52
N ALA A 72 0.35 -4.12 -4.87
CA ALA A 72 0.66 -5.55 -5.01
C ALA A 72 1.78 -5.81 -6.03
N GLU A 73 1.73 -5.15 -7.20
CA GLU A 73 2.79 -5.20 -8.21
C GLU A 73 4.14 -4.74 -7.64
N GLY A 74 4.16 -3.59 -6.96
CA GLY A 74 5.38 -3.04 -6.34
C GLY A 74 5.97 -3.96 -5.29
N LEU A 75 5.13 -4.57 -4.45
CA LEU A 75 5.54 -5.50 -3.40
C LEU A 75 6.16 -6.78 -3.96
N VAL A 76 5.47 -7.43 -4.92
CA VAL A 76 5.97 -8.68 -5.50
C VAL A 76 7.25 -8.47 -6.29
N ARG A 77 7.40 -7.33 -6.99
CA ARG A 77 8.63 -6.93 -7.71
C ARG A 77 9.78 -6.55 -6.78
N SER A 78 9.47 -6.21 -5.54
CA SER A 78 10.48 -5.92 -4.50
C SER A 78 10.93 -7.17 -3.73
N GLY A 79 10.36 -8.34 -4.02
CA GLY A 79 10.78 -9.61 -3.42
C GLY A 79 10.03 -9.99 -2.13
N ILE A 80 8.84 -9.40 -1.88
CA ILE A 80 7.97 -9.89 -0.79
C ILE A 80 7.60 -11.34 -1.06
N GLY A 81 7.88 -12.22 -0.08
CA GLY A 81 7.72 -13.66 -0.26
C GLY A 81 6.34 -14.20 0.06
N HIS A 82 5.51 -13.49 0.84
CA HIS A 82 4.15 -13.92 1.14
C HIS A 82 3.20 -12.74 0.95
N LEU A 83 2.27 -12.87 0.00
CA LEU A 83 1.25 -11.88 -0.32
C LEU A 83 -0.14 -12.48 -0.20
N THR A 84 -1.00 -11.85 0.61
CA THR A 84 -2.44 -12.10 0.60
C THR A 84 -3.13 -10.92 -0.07
N LEU A 85 -3.93 -11.20 -1.10
CA LEU A 85 -4.61 -10.23 -1.95
C LEU A 85 -6.11 -10.35 -1.76
N VAL A 86 -6.74 -9.33 -1.16
CA VAL A 86 -8.15 -9.38 -0.78
C VAL A 86 -8.95 -8.37 -1.60
N ASP A 87 -9.88 -8.87 -2.40
CA ASP A 87 -10.87 -8.06 -3.13
C ASP A 87 -12.06 -8.93 -3.50
N HIS A 88 -13.27 -8.43 -3.38
CA HIS A 88 -14.51 -9.18 -3.68
C HIS A 88 -15.03 -8.93 -5.09
N ASP A 89 -14.58 -7.85 -5.74
CA ASP A 89 -15.11 -7.41 -7.01
C ASP A 89 -14.60 -8.23 -8.20
N ASP A 90 -15.41 -8.19 -9.26
CA ASP A 90 -14.99 -8.55 -10.60
C ASP A 90 -14.51 -7.28 -11.37
N VAL A 91 -13.71 -7.51 -12.40
CA VAL A 91 -13.22 -6.43 -13.25
C VAL A 91 -14.34 -5.88 -14.12
N CYS A 92 -14.60 -4.59 -13.99
CA CYS A 92 -15.49 -3.83 -14.88
C CYS A 92 -14.70 -3.19 -16.03
N VAL A 93 -15.33 -2.98 -17.18
CA VAL A 93 -14.74 -2.25 -18.31
C VAL A 93 -14.27 -0.85 -17.91
N THR A 94 -15.01 -0.18 -17.02
CA THR A 94 -14.67 1.16 -16.50
C THR A 94 -13.41 1.17 -15.61
N ASN A 95 -12.89 0.02 -15.25
CA ASN A 95 -11.65 -0.11 -14.46
C ASN A 95 -10.40 -0.02 -15.35
N THR A 96 -10.52 -0.21 -16.66
CA THR A 96 -9.42 -0.31 -17.61
C THR A 96 -8.51 0.91 -17.62
N ASN A 97 -9.06 2.08 -17.32
CA ASN A 97 -8.28 3.32 -17.30
C ASN A 97 -7.28 3.44 -16.13
N ARG A 98 -7.40 2.58 -15.08
CA ARG A 98 -6.58 2.78 -13.86
C ARG A 98 -6.23 1.51 -13.06
N GLN A 99 -6.84 0.36 -13.33
CA GLN A 99 -6.54 -0.88 -12.59
C GLN A 99 -5.64 -1.77 -13.43
N LEU A 100 -4.53 -2.21 -12.86
CA LEU A 100 -3.43 -2.88 -13.56
C LEU A 100 -3.86 -4.18 -14.26
N HIS A 101 -4.73 -4.96 -13.65
CA HIS A 101 -5.26 -6.23 -14.15
C HIS A 101 -6.47 -6.07 -15.07
N ALA A 102 -7.04 -4.86 -15.15
CA ALA A 102 -8.21 -4.59 -15.97
C ALA A 102 -7.82 -4.47 -17.45
N THR A 103 -7.92 -5.58 -18.14
CA THR A 103 -7.69 -5.72 -19.59
C THR A 103 -8.95 -6.28 -20.25
N VAL A 104 -9.04 -6.21 -21.59
CA VAL A 104 -10.17 -6.79 -22.34
C VAL A 104 -10.43 -8.24 -21.94
N ARG A 105 -9.37 -9.04 -21.71
CA ARG A 105 -9.49 -10.46 -21.31
C ARG A 105 -9.82 -10.64 -19.83
N GLY A 106 -9.66 -9.59 -19.04
CA GLY A 106 -9.90 -9.60 -17.59
C GLY A 106 -11.31 -9.20 -17.19
N VAL A 107 -12.07 -8.51 -18.05
CA VAL A 107 -13.43 -8.08 -17.75
C VAL A 107 -14.33 -9.26 -17.36
N GLY A 108 -15.07 -9.11 -16.25
CA GLY A 108 -15.94 -10.14 -15.69
C GLY A 108 -15.22 -11.22 -14.86
N LYS A 109 -13.90 -11.11 -14.65
CA LYS A 109 -13.14 -12.05 -13.80
C LYS A 109 -12.81 -11.43 -12.45
N PRO A 110 -12.67 -12.26 -11.38
CA PRO A 110 -12.34 -11.80 -10.04
C PRO A 110 -10.99 -11.06 -10.01
N LYS A 111 -10.98 -9.84 -9.42
CA LYS A 111 -9.78 -9.01 -9.32
C LYS A 111 -8.66 -9.70 -8.53
N ALA A 112 -9.01 -10.35 -7.39
CA ALA A 112 -8.05 -11.05 -6.56
C ALA A 112 -7.32 -12.18 -7.30
N GLU A 113 -8.05 -12.96 -8.08
CA GLU A 113 -7.50 -14.07 -8.86
C GLU A 113 -6.55 -13.60 -9.96
N LEU A 114 -6.97 -12.57 -10.73
CA LEU A 114 -6.14 -11.99 -11.80
C LEU A 114 -4.84 -11.40 -11.26
N MET A 115 -4.92 -10.66 -10.15
CA MET A 115 -3.72 -10.12 -9.50
C MET A 115 -2.86 -11.21 -8.89
N GLY A 116 -3.47 -12.25 -8.30
CA GLY A 116 -2.76 -13.40 -7.76
C GLY A 116 -1.99 -14.15 -8.85
N GLN A 117 -2.62 -14.40 -10.01
CA GLN A 117 -1.95 -14.99 -11.17
C GLN A 117 -0.77 -14.13 -11.62
N ARG A 118 -0.98 -12.82 -11.80
CA ARG A 118 0.05 -11.88 -12.20
C ARG A 118 1.24 -11.86 -11.23
N CYS A 119 0.97 -11.84 -9.94
CA CYS A 119 2.03 -11.86 -8.92
C CYS A 119 2.85 -13.16 -8.98
N ARG A 120 2.22 -14.31 -9.19
CA ARG A 120 2.92 -15.60 -9.36
C ARG A 120 3.74 -15.66 -10.64
N GLU A 121 3.31 -15.04 -11.73
CA GLU A 121 4.08 -14.92 -12.97
C GLU A 121 5.34 -14.05 -12.78
N ILE A 122 5.27 -13.00 -11.95
CA ILE A 122 6.41 -12.13 -11.63
C ILE A 122 7.40 -12.82 -10.68
N ASN A 123 6.88 -13.40 -9.60
CA ASN A 123 7.68 -14.09 -8.59
C ASN A 123 7.08 -15.48 -8.30
N PRO A 124 7.48 -16.52 -9.04
CA PRO A 124 7.00 -17.90 -8.83
C PRO A 124 7.35 -18.48 -7.45
N ASP A 125 8.36 -17.92 -6.79
CA ASP A 125 8.82 -18.38 -5.47
C ASP A 125 7.97 -17.76 -4.33
N ALA A 126 7.16 -16.72 -4.62
CA ALA A 126 6.27 -16.11 -3.64
C ALA A 126 5.03 -16.97 -3.39
N LYS A 127 4.65 -17.07 -2.12
CA LYS A 127 3.35 -17.61 -1.72
C LYS A 127 2.30 -16.52 -1.86
N VAL A 128 1.47 -16.63 -2.90
CA VAL A 128 0.43 -15.66 -3.20
C VAL A 128 -0.94 -16.29 -2.99
N GLU A 129 -1.67 -15.78 -2.02
CA GLU A 129 -3.05 -16.13 -1.71
C GLU A 129 -3.98 -15.07 -2.29
N ALA A 130 -4.97 -15.50 -3.08
CA ALA A 130 -6.02 -14.66 -3.63
C ALA A 130 -7.32 -14.93 -2.87
N VAL A 131 -7.86 -13.93 -2.19
CA VAL A 131 -9.04 -14.04 -1.34
C VAL A 131 -10.15 -13.18 -1.94
N ARG A 132 -11.19 -13.86 -2.47
CA ARG A 132 -12.37 -13.17 -2.99
C ARG A 132 -13.39 -12.96 -1.86
N GLU A 133 -13.16 -11.93 -1.05
CA GLU A 133 -14.02 -11.61 0.08
C GLU A 133 -14.11 -10.08 0.30
N PHE A 134 -15.27 -9.63 0.75
CA PHE A 134 -15.46 -8.25 1.18
C PHE A 134 -15.04 -8.09 2.63
N TYR A 135 -14.06 -7.20 2.89
CA TYR A 135 -13.65 -6.92 4.26
C TYR A 135 -14.77 -6.21 5.04
N ARG A 136 -15.22 -6.83 6.12
CA ARG A 136 -16.20 -6.29 7.06
C ARG A 136 -15.92 -6.78 8.47
N ALA A 137 -16.58 -6.18 9.46
CA ALA A 137 -16.31 -6.48 10.88
C ALA A 137 -16.52 -7.98 11.22
N GLU A 138 -17.50 -8.62 10.60
CA GLU A 138 -17.92 -10.01 10.86
C GLU A 138 -16.85 -11.03 10.44
N VAL A 139 -16.09 -10.74 9.42
CA VAL A 139 -15.02 -11.62 8.90
C VAL A 139 -13.61 -11.13 9.27
N ALA A 140 -13.52 -9.99 9.94
CA ALA A 140 -12.24 -9.35 10.24
C ALA A 140 -11.30 -10.23 11.07
N GLU A 141 -11.83 -11.02 12.00
CA GLU A 141 -11.01 -11.92 12.84
C GLU A 141 -10.40 -13.08 12.05
N GLN A 142 -11.08 -13.51 10.98
CA GLN A 142 -10.56 -14.54 10.09
C GLN A 142 -9.49 -13.98 9.15
N MET A 143 -9.61 -12.70 8.78
CA MET A 143 -8.76 -12.04 7.78
C MET A 143 -7.54 -11.33 8.38
N LEU A 144 -7.61 -10.93 9.65
CA LEU A 144 -6.55 -10.17 10.29
C LEU A 144 -6.46 -10.51 11.77
N GLN A 145 -5.45 -11.32 12.13
CA GLN A 145 -5.13 -11.68 13.50
C GLN A 145 -3.76 -11.13 13.92
N ALA A 146 -3.54 -11.05 15.23
CA ALA A 146 -2.24 -10.65 15.76
C ALA A 146 -1.12 -11.60 15.29
N GLY A 147 -0.03 -11.06 14.77
CA GLY A 147 1.11 -11.82 14.29
C GLY A 147 0.89 -12.59 12.97
N GLN A 148 -0.28 -12.47 12.34
CA GLN A 148 -0.55 -13.10 11.05
C GLN A 148 0.22 -12.42 9.90
N TYR A 149 0.27 -11.10 9.91
CA TYR A 149 0.95 -10.28 8.90
C TYR A 149 1.98 -9.35 9.53
N ASP A 150 3.05 -9.13 8.81
CA ASP A 150 4.11 -8.18 9.20
C ASP A 150 3.77 -6.75 8.73
N PHE A 151 2.85 -6.62 7.75
CA PHE A 151 2.36 -5.33 7.26
C PHE A 151 1.01 -5.44 6.57
N VAL A 152 0.20 -4.38 6.71
CA VAL A 152 -1.11 -4.23 6.05
C VAL A 152 -1.06 -3.05 5.07
N VAL A 153 -1.53 -3.26 3.84
CA VAL A 153 -1.81 -2.21 2.86
C VAL A 153 -3.32 -2.06 2.75
N ASP A 154 -3.83 -0.91 3.12
CA ASP A 154 -5.23 -0.55 3.00
C ASP A 154 -5.45 0.34 1.76
N ALA A 155 -6.08 -0.22 0.74
CA ALA A 155 -6.52 0.46 -0.47
C ALA A 155 -8.05 0.36 -0.68
N ILE A 156 -8.80 0.15 0.42
CA ILE A 156 -10.25 0.08 0.40
C ILE A 156 -10.85 1.47 0.19
N ASP A 157 -11.87 1.59 -0.64
CA ASP A 157 -12.64 2.82 -0.86
C ASP A 157 -13.88 2.92 0.05
N ASN A 158 -14.40 1.79 0.52
CA ASN A 158 -15.54 1.78 1.44
C ASN A 158 -15.13 2.32 2.82
N VAL A 159 -15.71 3.45 3.21
CA VAL A 159 -15.37 4.16 4.46
C VAL A 159 -15.58 3.29 5.71
N LYS A 160 -16.70 2.54 5.78
CA LYS A 160 -17.01 1.71 6.95
C LYS A 160 -15.98 0.59 7.14
N ALA A 161 -15.66 -0.11 6.06
CA ALA A 161 -14.64 -1.16 6.03
C ALA A 161 -13.24 -0.62 6.38
N LYS A 162 -12.83 0.50 5.74
CA LYS A 162 -11.55 1.16 6.01
C LYS A 162 -11.40 1.57 7.47
N LEU A 163 -12.39 2.22 8.06
CA LEU A 163 -12.34 2.65 9.46
C LEU A 163 -12.16 1.46 10.41
N HIS A 164 -12.91 0.37 10.17
CA HIS A 164 -12.79 -0.85 10.96
C HIS A 164 -11.41 -1.50 10.82
N LEU A 165 -10.90 -1.60 9.58
CA LEU A 165 -9.58 -2.15 9.30
C LEU A 165 -8.48 -1.36 10.00
N LEU A 166 -8.48 -0.03 9.88
CA LEU A 166 -7.49 0.83 10.51
C LEU A 166 -7.53 0.74 12.03
N HIS A 167 -8.74 0.77 12.62
CA HIS A 167 -8.90 0.56 14.06
C HIS A 167 -8.34 -0.79 14.51
N ARG A 168 -8.64 -1.86 13.77
CA ARG A 168 -8.14 -3.20 14.08
C ARG A 168 -6.62 -3.28 13.97
N CYS A 169 -5.99 -2.68 12.95
CA CYS A 169 -4.53 -2.62 12.83
C CYS A 169 -3.89 -1.93 14.04
N VAL A 170 -4.44 -0.79 14.48
CA VAL A 170 -3.96 -0.07 15.67
C VAL A 170 -4.10 -0.94 16.93
N THR A 171 -5.26 -1.58 17.12
CA THR A 171 -5.53 -2.44 18.28
C THR A 171 -4.61 -3.66 18.34
N LEU A 172 -4.32 -4.27 17.20
CA LEU A 172 -3.44 -5.44 17.10
C LEU A 172 -1.95 -5.09 17.04
N GLY A 173 -1.60 -3.80 16.95
CA GLY A 173 -0.21 -3.35 16.77
C GLY A 173 0.40 -3.76 15.42
N VAL A 174 -0.42 -4.02 14.39
CA VAL A 174 0.06 -4.40 13.06
C VAL A 174 0.34 -3.13 12.25
N PRO A 175 1.56 -2.95 11.72
CA PRO A 175 1.88 -1.80 10.87
C PRO A 175 0.97 -1.71 9.66
N VAL A 176 0.48 -0.49 9.37
CA VAL A 176 -0.44 -0.25 8.25
C VAL A 176 -0.04 0.98 7.45
N VAL A 177 -0.18 0.88 6.13
CA VAL A 177 -0.21 2.03 5.21
C VAL A 177 -1.57 2.08 4.54
N SER A 178 -2.21 3.25 4.61
CA SER A 178 -3.55 3.48 4.09
C SER A 178 -3.54 4.52 2.99
N SER A 179 -4.11 4.19 1.84
CA SER A 179 -4.35 5.16 0.77
C SER A 179 -5.54 6.03 1.13
N MET A 180 -5.35 7.33 1.05
CA MET A 180 -6.42 8.30 1.16
C MET A 180 -7.06 8.57 -0.22
N GLY A 181 -7.65 9.73 -0.45
CA GLY A 181 -8.38 10.06 -1.66
C GLY A 181 -7.47 10.21 -2.89
N ALA A 182 -7.44 9.23 -3.79
CA ALA A 182 -6.67 9.28 -5.04
C ALA A 182 -7.49 9.80 -6.25
N ALA A 183 -8.82 9.87 -6.13
CA ALA A 183 -9.69 10.36 -7.19
C ALA A 183 -9.74 11.90 -7.27
N GLY A 184 -10.05 12.43 -8.45
CA GLY A 184 -10.11 13.86 -8.70
C GLY A 184 -8.75 14.57 -8.69
N ARG A 185 -7.66 13.86 -8.96
CA ARG A 185 -6.28 14.36 -8.96
C ARG A 185 -5.61 14.12 -10.29
N LEU A 186 -4.70 15.02 -10.67
CA LEU A 186 -3.90 14.94 -11.90
C LEU A 186 -2.40 15.10 -11.68
N ASP A 187 -1.99 15.55 -10.50
CA ASP A 187 -0.57 15.76 -10.17
C ASP A 187 -0.04 14.64 -9.25
N PRO A 188 0.69 13.65 -9.78
CA PRO A 188 1.29 12.61 -8.95
C PRO A 188 2.44 13.12 -8.09
N THR A 189 3.00 14.31 -8.36
CA THR A 189 4.09 14.92 -7.57
C THR A 189 3.59 15.57 -6.29
N ALA A 190 2.29 15.84 -6.19
CA ALA A 190 1.63 16.36 -5.00
C ALA A 190 1.35 15.31 -3.93
N ILE A 191 1.73 14.03 -4.16
CA ILE A 191 1.54 12.95 -3.20
C ILE A 191 2.50 13.11 -2.01
N ARG A 192 1.99 12.85 -0.80
CA ARG A 192 2.73 12.87 0.47
C ARG A 192 2.50 11.56 1.22
N VAL A 193 3.48 11.23 2.07
CA VAL A 193 3.45 10.05 2.93
C VAL A 193 3.81 10.49 4.34
N GLU A 194 2.83 10.53 5.22
CA GLU A 194 2.94 11.02 6.60
C GLU A 194 2.09 10.16 7.54
N ASP A 195 2.20 10.37 8.86
CA ASP A 195 1.22 9.83 9.78
C ASP A 195 -0.16 10.44 9.52
N LEU A 196 -1.21 9.68 9.72
CA LEU A 196 -2.58 10.12 9.46
C LEU A 196 -2.92 11.42 10.24
N SER A 197 -2.36 11.63 11.42
CA SER A 197 -2.55 12.86 12.21
C SER A 197 -2.01 14.11 11.53
N GLU A 198 -0.96 13.98 10.72
CA GLU A 198 -0.26 15.09 10.06
C GLU A 198 -0.85 15.45 8.70
N THR A 199 -1.75 14.63 8.18
CA THR A 199 -2.34 14.86 6.85
C THR A 199 -3.15 16.16 6.79
N HIS A 200 -2.98 16.89 5.68
CA HIS A 200 -3.62 18.17 5.42
C HIS A 200 -4.10 18.27 3.97
N MET A 201 -4.93 19.23 3.64
CA MET A 201 -5.49 19.49 2.30
C MET A 201 -6.31 18.35 1.67
N ASP A 202 -6.36 17.16 2.26
CA ASP A 202 -7.15 16.03 1.78
C ASP A 202 -8.45 15.89 2.60
N PRO A 203 -9.63 16.16 2.01
CA PRO A 203 -10.91 16.05 2.71
C PRO A 203 -11.21 14.64 3.18
N PHE A 204 -10.82 13.62 2.40
CA PHE A 204 -11.06 12.23 2.77
C PHE A 204 -10.23 11.83 4.01
N ALA A 205 -8.94 12.21 4.06
CA ALA A 205 -8.11 11.98 5.24
C ALA A 205 -8.69 12.69 6.48
N LYS A 206 -9.19 13.93 6.32
CA LYS A 206 -9.86 14.67 7.40
C LYS A 206 -11.09 13.91 7.92
N ASP A 207 -11.91 13.37 7.04
CA ASP A 207 -13.11 12.63 7.42
C ASP A 207 -12.73 11.30 8.11
N ILE A 208 -11.72 10.59 7.62
CA ILE A 208 -11.21 9.36 8.25
C ILE A 208 -10.72 9.66 9.68
N ARG A 209 -9.90 10.71 9.91
CA ARG A 209 -9.48 11.10 11.26
C ARG A 209 -10.67 11.36 12.19
N LYS A 210 -11.62 12.20 11.74
CA LYS A 210 -12.82 12.54 12.51
C LYS A 210 -13.65 11.32 12.86
N LEU A 211 -13.81 10.40 11.92
CA LEU A 211 -14.62 9.20 12.11
C LEU A 211 -13.92 8.16 12.99
N LEU A 212 -12.59 7.98 12.86
CA LEU A 212 -11.81 7.11 13.74
C LEU A 212 -11.90 7.59 15.21
N LYS A 213 -11.71 8.89 15.45
CA LYS A 213 -11.86 9.48 16.80
C LYS A 213 -13.26 9.27 17.34
N ARG A 214 -14.29 9.62 16.57
CA ARG A 214 -15.68 9.55 17.01
C ARG A 214 -16.21 8.14 17.24
N LYS A 215 -15.89 7.19 16.34
CA LYS A 215 -16.48 5.85 16.35
C LYS A 215 -15.66 4.83 17.15
N TYR A 216 -14.36 5.01 17.19
CA TYR A 216 -13.44 4.01 17.75
C TYR A 216 -12.53 4.58 18.85
N GLY A 217 -12.63 5.86 19.18
CA GLY A 217 -11.80 6.48 20.22
C GLY A 217 -10.31 6.57 19.86
N VAL A 218 -9.94 6.40 18.59
CA VAL A 218 -8.54 6.53 18.17
C VAL A 218 -8.11 7.99 18.28
N GLU A 219 -7.06 8.25 19.06
CA GLU A 219 -6.49 9.59 19.20
C GLU A 219 -5.81 10.01 17.90
N THR A 220 -6.41 10.97 17.18
CA THR A 220 -5.91 11.44 15.87
C THR A 220 -5.31 12.85 15.93
N ASP A 221 -5.21 13.43 17.12
CA ASP A 221 -4.54 14.72 17.35
C ASP A 221 -3.05 14.55 17.69
N ARG A 222 -2.59 13.32 17.76
CA ARG A 222 -1.19 12.91 17.96
C ARG A 222 -0.88 11.73 17.05
N HIS A 223 0.39 11.32 17.02
CA HIS A 223 0.86 10.20 16.18
C HIS A 223 -0.05 8.96 16.32
N THR A 224 -0.66 8.56 15.20
CA THR A 224 -1.64 7.46 15.17
C THR A 224 -1.01 6.10 14.94
N GLY A 225 0.20 6.04 14.39
CA GLY A 225 0.82 4.82 13.88
C GLY A 225 0.28 4.36 12.53
N ILE A 226 -0.69 5.07 11.95
CA ILE A 226 -1.24 4.80 10.62
C ILE A 226 -0.48 5.65 9.60
N THR A 227 0.28 5.03 8.71
CA THR A 227 0.91 5.76 7.61
C THR A 227 -0.12 6.03 6.52
N ALA A 228 -0.33 7.29 6.17
CA ALA A 228 -1.24 7.72 5.12
C ALA A 228 -0.48 8.09 3.84
N VAL A 229 -0.95 7.58 2.70
CA VAL A 229 -0.57 8.08 1.37
C VAL A 229 -1.72 8.97 0.91
N TYR A 230 -1.46 10.27 0.72
CA TYR A 230 -2.48 11.26 0.39
C TYR A 230 -1.94 12.31 -0.58
N SER A 231 -2.77 13.19 -1.10
CA SER A 231 -2.35 14.28 -2.00
C SER A 231 -2.72 15.63 -1.43
N ILE A 232 -1.81 16.58 -1.56
CA ILE A 232 -2.05 18.00 -1.25
C ILE A 232 -2.66 18.77 -2.43
N GLU A 233 -2.85 18.13 -3.58
CA GLU A 233 -3.58 18.72 -4.71
C GLU A 233 -5.06 18.89 -4.34
N GLN A 234 -5.64 20.03 -4.68
CA GLN A 234 -7.08 20.24 -4.52
C GLN A 234 -7.87 19.28 -5.42
N ARG A 235 -8.83 18.56 -4.81
CA ARG A 235 -9.68 17.62 -5.55
C ARG A 235 -10.51 18.37 -6.60
N ARG A 236 -10.49 17.86 -7.84
CA ARG A 236 -11.35 18.30 -8.92
C ARG A 236 -12.70 17.59 -8.84
N LEU A 237 -13.75 18.34 -9.05
CA LEU A 237 -15.09 17.76 -9.19
C LEU A 237 -15.21 17.06 -10.55
N PRO A 238 -15.99 15.98 -10.64
CA PRO A 238 -16.26 15.34 -11.92
C PRO A 238 -17.02 16.28 -12.85
N VAL A 239 -16.76 16.13 -14.14
CA VAL A 239 -17.50 16.84 -15.20
C VAL A 239 -18.50 15.89 -15.84
N SER A 240 -19.66 16.40 -16.24
CA SER A 240 -20.64 15.63 -17.01
C SER A 240 -20.08 15.28 -18.38
N LEU A 241 -20.32 14.06 -18.81
CA LEU A 241 -19.95 13.58 -20.14
C LEU A 241 -21.17 13.56 -21.07
N ARG A 242 -20.95 13.62 -22.37
CA ARG A 242 -22.04 13.70 -23.34
C ARG A 242 -23.02 12.54 -23.29
N TYR A 243 -22.58 11.37 -22.86
CA TYR A 243 -23.45 10.20 -22.74
C TYR A 243 -24.24 10.16 -21.42
N ASP A 244 -23.93 11.04 -20.45
CA ASP A 244 -24.69 11.12 -19.19
C ASP A 244 -26.11 11.69 -19.44
N ASP A 245 -26.27 12.50 -20.49
CA ASP A 245 -27.53 13.09 -20.87
C ASP A 245 -28.35 12.20 -21.85
N ALA A 246 -27.77 11.06 -22.27
CA ALA A 246 -28.47 10.14 -23.19
C ALA A 246 -29.55 9.38 -22.42
N THR A 247 -30.75 9.27 -23.07
CA THR A 247 -31.90 8.54 -22.50
C THR A 247 -31.64 7.07 -22.24
N ASP A 248 -30.56 6.53 -22.81
CA ASP A 248 -30.15 5.14 -22.66
C ASP A 248 -29.32 4.87 -21.36
N GLY A 249 -29.03 5.91 -20.59
CA GLY A 249 -28.30 5.82 -19.32
C GLY A 249 -26.91 5.20 -19.43
N PHE A 250 -26.10 5.27 -18.38
CA PHE A 250 -24.87 4.48 -18.27
C PHE A 250 -25.26 3.03 -17.99
N LEU A 251 -25.28 2.19 -19.04
CA LEU A 251 -25.43 0.75 -18.88
C LEU A 251 -24.14 0.19 -18.22
N CYS A 252 -24.24 -0.05 -16.92
CA CYS A 252 -23.20 -0.80 -16.23
C CYS A 252 -23.17 -2.22 -16.77
N VAL A 253 -22.09 -2.58 -17.44
CA VAL A 253 -21.82 -3.96 -17.93
C VAL A 253 -21.22 -4.87 -16.84
N CYS A 254 -21.21 -4.42 -15.58
CA CYS A 254 -20.83 -5.26 -14.47
C CYS A 254 -21.87 -6.37 -14.27
N PRO A 255 -21.45 -7.58 -13.91
CA PRO A 255 -22.37 -8.56 -13.34
C PRO A 255 -23.02 -7.90 -12.11
N GLN A 256 -24.31 -7.58 -12.19
CA GLN A 256 -25.02 -6.80 -11.17
C GLN A 256 -25.35 -7.58 -9.89
N ASP A 257 -24.86 -8.80 -9.77
CA ASP A 257 -25.29 -9.79 -8.80
C ASP A 257 -24.37 -9.94 -7.59
N ASN A 258 -23.71 -8.86 -7.17
CA ASN A 258 -23.03 -8.87 -5.89
C ASN A 258 -23.82 -8.01 -4.87
N GLU A 259 -24.28 -8.61 -3.80
CA GLU A 259 -25.08 -8.02 -2.73
C GLU A 259 -24.47 -6.76 -2.09
N PHE A 260 -23.23 -6.40 -2.40
CA PHE A 260 -22.44 -5.37 -1.73
C PHE A 260 -22.21 -4.11 -2.57
N HIS A 261 -22.49 -4.14 -3.87
CA HIS A 261 -22.18 -3.03 -4.78
C HIS A 261 -23.15 -2.93 -5.93
N THR A 262 -24.07 -1.98 -5.86
CA THR A 262 -24.91 -1.62 -7.01
C THR A 262 -24.39 -0.31 -7.59
N CYS A 263 -24.04 -0.33 -8.89
CA CYS A 263 -23.64 0.88 -9.62
C CYS A 263 -24.77 1.92 -9.67
N ASP A 264 -26.00 1.49 -9.51
CA ASP A 264 -27.22 2.30 -9.62
C ASP A 264 -27.44 3.28 -8.45
N HIS A 265 -26.71 3.12 -7.33
CA HIS A 265 -26.82 3.98 -6.15
C HIS A 265 -25.67 4.99 -6.00
N ARG A 266 -24.79 5.12 -6.99
CA ARG A 266 -23.74 6.15 -6.95
C ARG A 266 -24.30 7.49 -7.39
N THR A 267 -24.45 8.40 -6.44
CA THR A 267 -24.85 9.79 -6.71
C THR A 267 -23.78 10.59 -7.46
N GLN A 268 -22.53 10.11 -7.48
CA GLN A 268 -21.42 10.78 -8.13
C GLN A 268 -20.33 9.78 -8.52
N ILE A 269 -19.85 9.87 -9.75
CA ILE A 269 -18.70 9.11 -10.25
C ILE A 269 -17.49 10.04 -10.29
N ASP A 270 -16.51 9.77 -9.47
CA ASP A 270 -15.26 10.55 -9.45
C ASP A 270 -14.34 10.17 -10.62
N GLY A 271 -13.79 11.18 -11.27
CA GLY A 271 -12.74 11.00 -12.25
C GLY A 271 -11.44 10.50 -11.58
N SER A 272 -10.67 9.71 -12.31
CA SER A 272 -9.36 9.24 -11.84
C SER A 272 -8.40 8.99 -13.00
N ALA A 273 -7.12 9.21 -12.74
CA ALA A 273 -6.04 9.03 -13.70
C ALA A 273 -5.06 7.95 -13.21
N VAL A 274 -4.65 7.05 -14.13
CA VAL A 274 -3.76 5.92 -13.79
C VAL A 274 -2.45 6.38 -13.18
N PHE A 275 -1.84 7.43 -13.70
CA PHE A 275 -0.54 7.94 -13.21
C PHE A 275 -0.61 8.51 -11.79
N VAL A 276 -1.82 8.88 -11.29
CA VAL A 276 -2.01 9.27 -9.88
C VAL A 276 -2.28 8.04 -9.04
N THR A 277 -3.27 7.20 -9.41
CA THR A 277 -3.63 6.03 -8.60
C THR A 277 -2.48 5.03 -8.49
N SER A 278 -1.71 4.83 -9.58
CA SER A 278 -0.51 3.99 -9.56
C SER A 278 0.59 4.56 -8.67
N ALA A 279 0.79 5.87 -8.69
CA ALA A 279 1.76 6.53 -7.82
C ALA A 279 1.40 6.38 -6.34
N PHE A 280 0.11 6.48 -5.96
CA PHE A 280 -0.35 6.13 -4.61
C PHE A 280 0.02 4.69 -4.24
N GLY A 281 -0.25 3.72 -5.13
CA GLY A 281 0.06 2.31 -4.91
C GLY A 281 1.57 2.06 -4.77
N MET A 282 2.39 2.67 -5.62
CA MET A 282 3.85 2.56 -5.56
C MET A 282 4.44 3.21 -4.30
N ASN A 283 3.90 4.35 -3.86
CA ASN A 283 4.29 4.95 -2.57
C ASN A 283 3.94 4.02 -1.40
N ALA A 284 2.75 3.42 -1.39
CA ALA A 284 2.37 2.45 -0.37
C ALA A 284 3.32 1.24 -0.35
N ALA A 285 3.62 0.65 -1.51
CA ALA A 285 4.62 -0.43 -1.62
C ALA A 285 6.00 0.01 -1.11
N GLY A 286 6.43 1.22 -1.47
CA GLY A 286 7.70 1.79 -1.02
C GLY A 286 7.79 1.96 0.51
N VAL A 287 6.68 2.33 1.17
CA VAL A 287 6.58 2.37 2.64
C VAL A 287 6.82 0.99 3.24
N VAL A 288 6.10 -0.02 2.76
CA VAL A 288 6.21 -1.39 3.24
C VAL A 288 7.63 -1.92 3.08
N VAL A 289 8.17 -1.82 1.86
CA VAL A 289 9.51 -2.34 1.53
C VAL A 289 10.58 -1.68 2.41
N ARG A 290 10.57 -0.34 2.53
CA ARG A 290 11.55 0.37 3.36
C ARG A 290 11.47 -0.03 4.83
N ARG A 291 10.27 -0.16 5.41
CA ARG A 291 10.11 -0.55 6.81
C ARG A 291 10.56 -1.99 7.07
N LEU A 292 10.14 -2.93 6.23
CA LEU A 292 10.53 -4.34 6.38
C LEU A 292 12.02 -4.57 6.10
N ALA A 293 12.59 -3.84 5.13
CA ALA A 293 14.01 -3.90 4.83
C ALA A 293 14.89 -3.34 5.97
N SER A 294 14.40 -2.38 6.75
CA SER A 294 15.13 -1.72 7.85
C SER A 294 14.86 -2.34 9.22
N ALA A 295 13.90 -3.28 9.35
CA ALA A 295 13.62 -3.97 10.62
C ALA A 295 14.89 -4.70 11.11
N ARG A 296 15.26 -4.46 12.36
CA ARG A 296 16.44 -5.07 13.01
C ARG A 296 16.07 -6.39 13.67
#